data_ee192d81c699ed2f7f5aedae5c9ae9ff
#
_entry.id   ee192d81c699ed2f7f5aedae5c9ae9ff
#
_cell.length_a   1.000
_cell.length_b   1.000
_cell.length_c   1.000
_cell.angle_alpha   90.00
_cell.angle_beta   90.00
_cell.angle_gamma   90.00
#
_symmetry.space_group_name_H-M   'P 1'
#
loop_
_entity.id
_entity.type
_entity.pdbx_description
1 polymer ?
#
loop_
_entity_poly.entity_id
_entity_poly.type
_entity_poly.pdbx_seq_one_letter_code
_entity_poly.pdbx_strand_id
1 'polypeptide(L)'
;MRNHPSLPIDADRLWRSHEEMGQLGATPKGGVNRQALTAQDQQARALFTQWAQAAGCIVETDCVGNLFARRLARDPDLPAVCTGSHLDTQPTGGKYDGAYGVLAGLEILRALNDAGIETERSIEVVAWTNEEGTRFAHSGSALFAGKADLEQAYNATDPTGIRFEDALTAIEAKGPLPLGNRPYDSLFEAHIEQGPILEREGYSVGIVTGDRKSVV
;
A
#
# COMPACT_ATOMS: atom_id res chain seq x y z
N MET A 1 5.76 -2.37 -32.75
CA MET A 1 5.66 -1.88 -31.36
C MET A 1 4.86 -0.59 -31.39
N ARG A 2 3.74 -0.51 -30.70
CA ARG A 2 3.01 0.77 -30.58
C ARG A 2 3.84 1.67 -29.67
N ASN A 3 4.27 2.84 -30.16
CA ASN A 3 4.89 3.86 -29.32
C ASN A 3 3.80 4.36 -28.37
N HIS A 4 3.74 3.82 -27.16
CA HIS A 4 2.94 4.44 -26.10
C HIS A 4 3.74 5.64 -25.61
N PRO A 5 3.15 6.84 -25.61
CA PRO A 5 3.80 7.99 -25.00
C PRO A 5 4.05 7.66 -23.51
N SER A 6 5.23 7.99 -23.02
CA SER A 6 5.52 7.86 -21.58
C SER A 6 4.56 8.75 -20.81
N LEU A 7 3.93 8.20 -19.76
CA LEU A 7 3.09 8.98 -18.87
C LEU A 7 3.97 10.00 -18.13
N PRO A 8 3.67 11.29 -18.19
CA PRO A 8 4.45 12.31 -17.49
C PRO A 8 4.19 12.24 -15.98
N ILE A 9 5.11 11.62 -15.25
CA ILE A 9 5.07 11.55 -13.78
C ILE A 9 5.60 12.86 -13.21
N ASP A 10 4.89 13.45 -12.25
CA ASP A 10 5.37 14.61 -11.47
C ASP A 10 6.23 14.10 -10.29
N ALA A 11 7.54 14.04 -10.53
CA ALA A 11 8.51 13.56 -9.55
C ALA A 11 8.54 14.42 -8.27
N ASP A 12 8.35 15.74 -8.40
CA ASP A 12 8.31 16.64 -7.24
C ASP A 12 7.06 16.42 -6.39
N ARG A 13 5.91 16.15 -7.01
CA ARG A 13 4.67 15.81 -6.32
C ARG A 13 4.80 14.49 -5.58
N LEU A 14 5.35 13.47 -6.23
CA LEU A 14 5.64 12.18 -5.60
C LEU A 14 6.57 12.36 -4.39
N TRP A 15 7.65 13.12 -4.56
CA TRP A 15 8.61 13.40 -3.49
C TRP A 15 7.97 14.12 -2.31
N ARG A 16 7.20 15.20 -2.56
CA ARG A 16 6.45 15.90 -1.50
C ARG A 16 5.48 14.97 -0.76
N SER A 17 4.80 14.09 -1.48
CA SER A 17 3.92 13.10 -0.83
C SER A 17 4.70 12.17 0.10
N HIS A 18 5.92 11.77 -0.28
CA HIS A 18 6.81 10.97 0.58
C HIS A 18 7.29 11.75 1.81
N GLU A 19 7.67 13.01 1.63
CA GLU A 19 8.11 13.83 2.75
C GLU A 19 6.98 14.03 3.77
N GLU A 20 5.77 14.31 3.32
CA GLU A 20 4.61 14.49 4.19
C GLU A 20 4.22 13.18 4.89
N MET A 21 4.12 12.08 4.16
CA MET A 21 3.88 10.74 4.74
C MET A 21 4.96 10.36 5.76
N GLY A 22 6.21 10.71 5.50
CA GLY A 22 7.36 10.46 6.36
C GLY A 22 7.34 11.23 7.68
N GLN A 23 6.49 12.27 7.86
CA GLN A 23 6.31 12.96 9.13
C GLN A 23 5.46 12.16 10.11
N LEU A 24 4.57 11.29 9.60
CA LEU A 24 3.67 10.49 10.43
C LEU A 24 4.43 9.33 11.08
N GLY A 25 4.74 9.48 12.35
CA GLY A 25 5.59 8.57 13.09
C GLY A 25 7.09 8.86 12.98
N ALA A 26 7.49 10.05 12.51
CA ALA A 26 8.91 10.43 12.39
C ALA A 26 9.67 10.24 13.69
N THR A 27 10.90 9.71 13.60
CA THR A 27 11.78 9.50 14.74
C THR A 27 12.96 10.48 14.72
N PRO A 28 13.58 10.79 15.88
CA PRO A 28 14.72 11.71 15.94
C PRO A 28 15.93 11.30 15.07
N LYS A 29 16.03 10.02 14.72
CA LYS A 29 17.11 9.49 13.86
C LYS A 29 16.77 9.54 12.36
N GLY A 30 15.65 10.16 11.98
CA GLY A 30 15.25 10.33 10.58
C GLY A 30 14.49 9.14 9.97
N GLY A 31 14.20 8.11 10.74
CA GLY A 31 13.31 7.00 10.36
C GLY A 31 11.87 7.26 10.76
N VAL A 32 11.05 6.22 10.66
CA VAL A 32 9.60 6.24 10.97
C VAL A 32 9.25 5.08 11.89
N ASN A 33 8.36 5.32 12.86
CA ASN A 33 7.68 4.31 13.66
C ASN A 33 6.17 4.47 13.49
N ARG A 34 5.63 3.81 12.49
CA ARG A 34 4.21 3.80 12.15
C ARG A 34 3.74 2.35 12.06
N GLN A 35 3.80 1.65 13.19
CA GLN A 35 3.36 0.26 13.24
C GLN A 35 1.88 0.14 12.91
N ALA A 36 1.50 -0.98 12.32
CA ALA A 36 0.15 -1.26 11.90
C ALA A 36 -0.88 -1.05 13.03
N LEU A 37 -2.01 -0.45 12.68
CA LEU A 37 -3.16 -0.22 13.57
C LEU A 37 -2.82 0.59 14.82
N THR A 38 -1.88 1.53 14.70
CA THR A 38 -1.59 2.58 15.67
C THR A 38 -2.24 3.90 15.27
N ALA A 39 -2.23 4.89 16.16
CA ALA A 39 -2.71 6.25 15.84
C ALA A 39 -1.92 6.87 14.66
N GLN A 40 -0.62 6.56 14.52
CA GLN A 40 0.20 7.01 13.40
C GLN A 40 -0.23 6.36 12.08
N ASP A 41 -0.56 5.07 12.11
CA ASP A 41 -1.11 4.36 10.93
C ASP A 41 -2.49 4.91 10.56
N GLN A 42 -3.36 5.22 11.55
CA GLN A 42 -4.65 5.88 11.30
C GLN A 42 -4.47 7.21 10.55
N GLN A 43 -3.51 8.04 10.98
CA GLN A 43 -3.21 9.31 10.31
C GLN A 43 -2.70 9.10 8.88
N ALA A 44 -1.84 8.11 8.65
CA ALA A 44 -1.32 7.79 7.32
C ALA A 44 -2.42 7.31 6.38
N ARG A 45 -3.32 6.45 6.86
CA ARG A 45 -4.49 5.99 6.12
C ARG A 45 -5.43 7.14 5.77
N ALA A 46 -5.69 8.04 6.72
CA ALA A 46 -6.51 9.22 6.49
C ALA A 46 -5.90 10.16 5.45
N LEU A 47 -4.58 10.39 5.51
CA LEU A 47 -3.86 11.22 4.56
C LEU A 47 -3.89 10.61 3.14
N PHE A 48 -3.62 9.31 3.00
CA PHE A 48 -3.72 8.61 1.72
C PHE A 48 -5.15 8.68 1.17
N THR A 49 -6.16 8.43 2.01
CA THR A 49 -7.57 8.52 1.63
C THR A 49 -7.92 9.90 1.09
N GLN A 50 -7.50 10.96 1.79
CA GLN A 50 -7.72 12.34 1.35
C GLN A 50 -7.09 12.60 -0.03
N TRP A 51 -5.85 12.16 -0.24
CA TRP A 51 -5.17 12.33 -1.52
C TRP A 51 -5.81 11.53 -2.66
N ALA A 52 -6.22 10.31 -2.38
CA ALA A 52 -6.88 9.45 -3.37
C ALA A 52 -8.26 10.01 -3.77
N GLN A 53 -9.04 10.49 -2.80
CA GLN A 53 -10.32 11.15 -3.06
C GLN A 53 -10.15 12.45 -3.86
N ALA A 54 -9.14 13.25 -3.53
CA ALA A 54 -8.80 14.45 -4.28
C ALA A 54 -8.37 14.15 -5.74
N ALA A 55 -7.82 12.93 -5.98
CA ALA A 55 -7.54 12.41 -7.32
C ALA A 55 -8.77 11.77 -8.00
N GLY A 56 -9.97 11.88 -7.42
CA GLY A 56 -11.22 11.35 -7.97
C GLY A 56 -11.41 9.84 -7.80
N CYS A 57 -10.68 9.22 -6.89
CA CYS A 57 -10.82 7.79 -6.61
C CYS A 57 -11.97 7.50 -5.64
N ILE A 58 -12.60 6.35 -5.82
CA ILE A 58 -13.44 5.72 -4.81
C ILE A 58 -12.49 5.01 -3.83
N VAL A 59 -12.62 5.31 -2.53
CA VAL A 59 -11.80 4.69 -1.49
C VAL A 59 -12.67 3.78 -0.64
N GLU A 60 -12.26 2.54 -0.49
CA GLU A 60 -12.97 1.49 0.22
C GLU A 60 -12.02 0.72 1.14
N THR A 61 -12.56 0.09 2.16
CA THR A 61 -11.79 -0.69 3.12
C THR A 61 -12.47 -2.04 3.36
N ASP A 62 -11.69 -3.10 3.42
CA ASP A 62 -12.21 -4.42 3.76
C ASP A 62 -12.21 -4.67 5.29
N CYS A 63 -12.75 -5.83 5.68
CA CYS A 63 -12.95 -6.17 7.09
C CYS A 63 -11.64 -6.36 7.89
N VAL A 64 -10.49 -6.44 7.24
CA VAL A 64 -9.17 -6.50 7.89
C VAL A 64 -8.35 -5.22 7.69
N GLY A 65 -9.00 -4.18 7.16
CA GLY A 65 -8.40 -2.86 7.04
C GLY A 65 -7.56 -2.64 5.79
N ASN A 66 -7.52 -3.57 4.84
CA ASN A 66 -6.88 -3.27 3.55
C ASN A 66 -7.60 -2.11 2.89
N LEU A 67 -6.84 -1.11 2.47
CA LEU A 67 -7.38 0.15 1.93
C LEU A 67 -7.19 0.17 0.42
N PHE A 68 -8.27 0.40 -0.33
CA PHE A 68 -8.30 0.37 -1.78
C PHE A 68 -8.73 1.72 -2.34
N ALA A 69 -7.92 2.31 -3.19
CA ALA A 69 -8.25 3.54 -3.92
C ALA A 69 -8.42 3.22 -5.41
N ARG A 70 -9.65 3.24 -5.90
CA ARG A 70 -10.00 2.83 -7.26
C ARG A 70 -10.33 4.03 -8.13
N ARG A 71 -9.57 4.20 -9.21
CA ARG A 71 -9.89 5.08 -10.31
C ARG A 71 -10.73 4.32 -11.34
N LEU A 72 -11.94 4.77 -11.58
CA LEU A 72 -12.83 4.12 -12.53
C LEU A 72 -12.33 4.26 -13.97
N ALA A 73 -12.59 3.24 -14.76
CA ALA A 73 -12.27 3.16 -16.17
C ALA A 73 -13.51 3.35 -17.04
N ARG A 74 -13.31 3.24 -18.36
CA ARG A 74 -14.39 3.19 -19.35
C ARG A 74 -15.28 1.96 -19.15
N ASP A 75 -14.68 0.80 -18.83
CA ASP A 75 -15.39 -0.42 -18.48
C ASP A 75 -15.02 -0.85 -17.05
N PRO A 76 -15.85 -0.45 -16.06
CA PRO A 76 -15.57 -0.73 -14.65
C PRO A 76 -15.81 -2.20 -14.25
N ASP A 77 -16.47 -3.00 -15.11
CA ASP A 77 -16.77 -4.40 -14.83
C ASP A 77 -15.60 -5.35 -15.16
N LEU A 78 -14.63 -4.87 -15.94
CA LEU A 78 -13.42 -5.62 -16.20
C LEU A 78 -12.56 -5.75 -14.93
N PRO A 79 -11.82 -6.87 -14.76
CA PRO A 79 -10.85 -7.01 -13.70
C PRO A 79 -9.86 -5.85 -13.70
N ALA A 80 -9.67 -5.20 -12.54
CA ALA A 80 -8.80 -4.03 -12.43
C ALA A 80 -7.31 -4.40 -12.56
N VAL A 81 -6.49 -3.42 -12.93
CA VAL A 81 -5.05 -3.48 -12.72
C VAL A 81 -4.77 -2.93 -11.32
N CYS A 82 -4.11 -3.72 -10.50
CA CYS A 82 -3.77 -3.34 -9.13
C CYS A 82 -2.29 -2.95 -9.01
N THR A 83 -2.02 -1.93 -8.22
CA THR A 83 -0.67 -1.60 -7.76
C THR A 83 -0.72 -1.15 -6.31
N GLY A 84 0.40 -1.17 -5.61
CA GLY A 84 0.45 -0.72 -4.22
C GLY A 84 1.49 -1.48 -3.42
N SER A 85 1.41 -1.37 -2.11
CA SER A 85 2.23 -2.03 -1.10
C SER A 85 1.59 -1.83 0.27
N HIS A 86 2.34 -1.32 1.27
CA HIS A 86 1.85 -1.06 2.63
C HIS A 86 2.22 0.35 3.12
N LEU A 87 1.57 0.79 4.19
CA LEU A 87 1.88 2.06 4.85
C LEU A 87 2.47 1.87 6.25
N ASP A 88 2.24 0.72 6.89
CA ASP A 88 2.85 0.40 8.18
C ASP A 88 4.38 0.22 8.04
N THR A 89 5.08 0.38 9.15
CA THR A 89 6.54 0.30 9.20
C THR A 89 6.99 -0.56 10.37
N GLN A 90 8.25 -1.00 10.29
CA GLN A 90 8.98 -1.49 11.45
C GLN A 90 9.04 -0.42 12.56
N PRO A 91 9.30 -0.77 13.84
CA PRO A 91 9.45 0.22 14.92
C PRO A 91 10.56 1.26 14.67
N THR A 92 11.54 0.90 13.84
CA THR A 92 12.65 1.79 13.40
C THR A 92 12.79 1.73 11.88
N GLY A 93 11.66 1.82 11.18
CA GLY A 93 11.58 1.65 9.73
C GLY A 93 12.12 2.82 8.93
N GLY A 94 12.31 2.58 7.65
CA GLY A 94 12.61 3.61 6.64
C GLY A 94 11.35 4.39 6.26
N LYS A 95 11.57 5.56 5.63
CA LYS A 95 10.46 6.41 5.15
C LYS A 95 9.80 5.88 3.87
N TYR A 96 10.52 5.03 3.13
CA TYR A 96 10.15 4.64 1.77
C TYR A 96 9.66 3.20 1.67
N ASP A 97 9.98 2.39 2.67
CA ASP A 97 9.59 0.98 2.73
C ASP A 97 8.07 0.86 2.70
N GLY A 98 7.54 0.09 1.75
CA GLY A 98 6.12 -0.03 1.46
C GLY A 98 5.44 1.26 0.97
N ALA A 99 5.65 2.37 1.69
CA ALA A 99 5.06 3.65 1.33
C ALA A 99 5.39 4.09 -0.10
N TYR A 100 6.56 3.71 -0.63
CA TYR A 100 6.92 4.00 -2.02
C TYR A 100 5.94 3.37 -3.01
N GLY A 101 5.59 2.09 -2.85
CA GLY A 101 4.66 1.41 -3.74
C GLY A 101 3.26 2.01 -3.74
N VAL A 102 2.77 2.39 -2.55
CA VAL A 102 1.45 3.03 -2.41
C VAL A 102 1.44 4.42 -3.05
N LEU A 103 2.45 5.25 -2.77
CA LEU A 103 2.51 6.63 -3.27
C LEU A 103 2.88 6.70 -4.76
N ALA A 104 3.68 5.77 -5.27
CA ALA A 104 3.93 5.61 -6.70
C ALA A 104 2.64 5.25 -7.44
N GLY A 105 1.83 4.33 -6.88
CA GLY A 105 0.51 4.01 -7.41
C GLY A 105 -0.40 5.23 -7.45
N LEU A 106 -0.47 6.00 -6.37
CA LEU A 106 -1.25 7.24 -6.32
C LEU A 106 -0.78 8.26 -7.37
N GLU A 107 0.53 8.39 -7.56
CA GLU A 107 1.08 9.31 -8.55
C GLU A 107 0.73 8.88 -9.98
N ILE A 108 0.67 7.57 -10.28
CA ILE A 108 0.18 7.06 -11.56
C ILE A 108 -1.26 7.52 -11.80
N LEU A 109 -2.15 7.42 -10.79
CA LEU A 109 -3.54 7.86 -10.93
C LEU A 109 -3.65 9.37 -11.21
N ARG A 110 -2.85 10.17 -10.50
CA ARG A 110 -2.76 11.64 -10.70
C ARG A 110 -2.25 11.97 -12.10
N ALA A 111 -1.18 11.32 -12.55
CA ALA A 111 -0.59 11.54 -13.86
C ALA A 111 -1.54 11.17 -15.02
N LEU A 112 -2.33 10.11 -14.87
CA LEU A 112 -3.38 9.75 -15.82
C LEU A 112 -4.47 10.83 -15.89
N ASN A 113 -4.85 11.41 -14.74
CA ASN A 113 -5.80 12.51 -14.70
C ASN A 113 -5.24 13.78 -15.38
N ASP A 114 -4.00 14.16 -15.05
CA ASP A 114 -3.32 15.31 -15.62
C ASP A 114 -3.20 15.21 -17.16
N ALA A 115 -2.96 13.99 -17.65
CA ALA A 115 -2.90 13.71 -19.09
C ALA A 115 -4.26 13.52 -19.76
N GLY A 116 -5.37 13.53 -19.01
CA GLY A 116 -6.72 13.28 -19.54
C GLY A 116 -6.88 11.87 -20.14
N ILE A 117 -6.11 10.89 -19.65
CA ILE A 117 -6.13 9.53 -20.18
C ILE A 117 -7.23 8.73 -19.51
N GLU A 118 -8.18 8.24 -20.30
CA GLU A 118 -9.14 7.23 -19.88
C GLU A 118 -8.55 5.83 -20.12
N THR A 119 -8.56 5.01 -19.08
CA THR A 119 -8.13 3.61 -19.17
C THR A 119 -9.29 2.69 -19.51
N GLU A 120 -9.04 1.57 -20.14
CA GLU A 120 -10.07 0.56 -20.43
C GLU A 120 -10.52 -0.15 -19.17
N ARG A 121 -9.55 -0.52 -18.29
CA ARG A 121 -9.75 -1.15 -16.99
C ARG A 121 -9.54 -0.17 -15.88
N SER A 122 -10.25 -0.33 -14.78
CA SER A 122 -9.98 0.42 -13.56
C SER A 122 -8.55 0.17 -13.06
N ILE A 123 -7.96 1.20 -12.47
CA ILE A 123 -6.68 1.07 -11.77
C ILE A 123 -6.95 1.23 -10.29
N GLU A 124 -6.43 0.31 -9.50
CA GLU A 124 -6.61 0.31 -8.06
C GLU A 124 -5.27 0.36 -7.34
N VAL A 125 -5.15 1.25 -6.38
CA VAL A 125 -3.99 1.31 -5.47
C VAL A 125 -4.41 0.71 -4.15
N VAL A 126 -3.65 -0.29 -3.69
CA VAL A 126 -3.89 -0.94 -2.41
C VAL A 126 -2.83 -0.56 -1.38
N ALA A 127 -3.26 -0.35 -0.13
CA ALA A 127 -2.39 -0.35 1.03
C ALA A 127 -2.77 -1.54 1.92
N TRP A 128 -1.90 -2.56 1.95
CA TRP A 128 -2.09 -3.76 2.74
C TRP A 128 -1.93 -3.46 4.23
N THR A 129 -2.76 -4.05 5.05
CA THR A 129 -2.70 -3.92 6.51
C THR A 129 -1.66 -4.84 7.11
N ASN A 130 -0.82 -4.33 8.02
CA ASN A 130 0.11 -5.13 8.83
C ASN A 130 1.03 -6.02 7.97
N GLU A 131 1.59 -5.44 6.90
CA GLU A 131 2.49 -6.17 6.00
C GLU A 131 3.77 -6.57 6.72
N GLU A 132 4.34 -5.65 7.49
CA GLU A 132 5.57 -5.82 8.26
C GLU A 132 5.47 -6.85 9.39
N GLY A 133 4.26 -7.23 9.78
CA GLY A 133 4.04 -8.27 10.80
C GLY A 133 4.59 -7.95 12.19
N THR A 134 4.86 -6.68 12.49
CA THR A 134 5.52 -6.29 13.74
C THR A 134 4.62 -6.34 14.98
N ARG A 135 3.30 -6.21 14.76
CA ARG A 135 2.32 -6.30 15.85
C ARG A 135 1.53 -7.60 15.84
N PHE A 136 1.10 -8.04 14.67
CA PHE A 136 0.22 -9.21 14.53
C PHE A 136 0.80 -10.20 13.53
N ALA A 137 0.52 -11.49 13.73
CA ALA A 137 1.12 -12.58 12.95
C ALA A 137 0.62 -12.66 11.49
N HIS A 138 -0.54 -12.06 11.17
CA HIS A 138 -1.16 -12.19 9.85
C HIS A 138 -1.21 -10.86 9.11
N SER A 139 -0.69 -10.82 7.89
CA SER A 139 -0.81 -9.65 7.02
C SER A 139 -2.17 -9.59 6.33
N GLY A 140 -2.61 -8.37 6.01
CA GLY A 140 -3.84 -8.14 5.28
C GLY A 140 -3.84 -8.75 3.89
N SER A 141 -2.68 -8.79 3.21
CA SER A 141 -2.52 -9.44 1.90
C SER A 141 -2.69 -10.96 1.98
N ALA A 142 -2.14 -11.63 3.01
CA ALA A 142 -2.32 -13.07 3.21
C ALA A 142 -3.78 -13.43 3.50
N LEU A 143 -4.47 -12.61 4.31
CA LEU A 143 -5.90 -12.76 4.58
C LEU A 143 -6.73 -12.54 3.30
N PHE A 144 -6.44 -11.49 2.54
CA PHE A 144 -7.08 -11.19 1.26
C PHE A 144 -6.92 -12.34 0.26
N ALA A 145 -5.75 -12.95 0.19
CA ALA A 145 -5.45 -14.07 -0.69
C ALA A 145 -5.98 -15.44 -0.18
N GLY A 146 -6.69 -15.47 0.95
CA GLY A 146 -7.20 -16.71 1.56
C GLY A 146 -6.08 -17.67 2.04
N LYS A 147 -4.90 -17.12 2.35
CA LYS A 147 -3.74 -17.87 2.86
C LYS A 147 -3.66 -17.90 4.37
N ALA A 148 -4.52 -17.14 5.05
CA ALA A 148 -4.65 -17.10 6.50
C ALA A 148 -6.12 -17.13 6.91
N ASP A 149 -6.39 -17.65 8.09
CA ASP A 149 -7.73 -17.76 8.65
C ASP A 149 -8.15 -16.44 9.34
N LEU A 150 -9.33 -15.93 9.00
CA LEU A 150 -9.82 -14.65 9.49
C LEU A 150 -10.12 -14.68 10.99
N GLU A 151 -10.70 -15.77 11.50
CA GLU A 151 -11.05 -15.87 12.91
C GLU A 151 -9.78 -15.96 13.78
N GLN A 152 -8.79 -16.73 13.31
CA GLN A 152 -7.48 -16.79 13.97
C GLN A 152 -6.80 -15.41 13.95
N ALA A 153 -6.86 -14.70 12.84
CA ALA A 153 -6.29 -13.36 12.73
C ALA A 153 -6.96 -12.38 13.70
N TYR A 154 -8.28 -12.35 13.78
CA TYR A 154 -9.01 -11.47 14.69
C TYR A 154 -8.69 -11.73 16.17
N ASN A 155 -8.42 -12.97 16.52
CA ASN A 155 -8.08 -13.37 17.88
C ASN A 155 -6.58 -13.27 18.20
N ALA A 156 -5.73 -13.06 17.20
CA ALA A 156 -4.30 -12.84 17.42
C ALA A 156 -4.06 -11.58 18.23
N THR A 157 -3.17 -11.66 19.21
CA THR A 157 -2.82 -10.52 20.06
C THR A 157 -1.43 -9.99 19.74
N ASP A 158 -1.26 -8.68 19.91
CA ASP A 158 0.06 -8.08 19.90
C ASP A 158 0.82 -8.35 21.23
N PRO A 159 2.10 -7.98 21.34
CA PRO A 159 2.88 -8.18 22.57
C PRO A 159 2.31 -7.51 23.82
N THR A 160 1.37 -6.57 23.67
CA THR A 160 0.70 -5.88 24.80
C THR A 160 -0.64 -6.53 25.18
N GLY A 161 -1.06 -7.56 24.43
CA GLY A 161 -2.32 -8.27 24.65
C GLY A 161 -3.54 -7.69 23.93
N ILE A 162 -3.35 -6.68 23.06
CA ILE A 162 -4.43 -6.11 22.25
C ILE A 162 -4.73 -7.06 21.08
N ARG A 163 -6.01 -7.44 20.90
CA ARG A 163 -6.44 -8.27 19.77
C ARG A 163 -6.41 -7.45 18.46
N PHE A 164 -6.13 -8.15 17.35
CA PHE A 164 -6.13 -7.55 16.00
C PHE A 164 -7.48 -6.88 15.68
N GLU A 165 -8.60 -7.56 15.97
CA GLU A 165 -9.94 -7.00 15.75
C GLU A 165 -10.21 -5.74 16.58
N ASP A 166 -9.75 -5.72 17.84
CA ASP A 166 -9.91 -4.57 18.70
C ASP A 166 -9.07 -3.38 18.23
N ALA A 167 -7.86 -3.65 17.74
CA ALA A 167 -7.00 -2.63 17.15
C ALA A 167 -7.57 -2.05 15.85
N LEU A 168 -8.15 -2.88 14.96
CA LEU A 168 -8.87 -2.44 13.76
C LEU A 168 -10.02 -1.49 14.14
N THR A 169 -10.78 -1.87 15.15
CA THR A 169 -11.95 -1.10 15.63
C THR A 169 -11.51 0.22 16.25
N ALA A 170 -10.44 0.20 17.05
CA ALA A 170 -9.95 1.37 17.77
C ALA A 170 -9.49 2.52 16.85
N ILE A 171 -8.98 2.19 15.64
CA ILE A 171 -8.58 3.19 14.65
C ILE A 171 -9.59 3.33 13.49
N GLU A 172 -10.79 2.76 13.64
CA GLU A 172 -11.86 2.79 12.63
C GLU A 172 -11.44 2.21 11.27
N ALA A 173 -10.50 1.25 11.28
CA ALA A 173 -9.97 0.62 10.06
C ALA A 173 -10.74 -0.64 9.63
N LYS A 174 -11.64 -1.18 10.48
CA LYS A 174 -12.46 -2.33 10.12
C LYS A 174 -13.55 -1.89 9.13
N GLY A 175 -13.32 -2.14 7.84
CA GLY A 175 -14.24 -1.77 6.79
C GLY A 175 -15.41 -2.75 6.58
N PRO A 176 -16.40 -2.38 5.77
CA PRO A 176 -17.59 -3.19 5.51
C PRO A 176 -17.39 -4.27 4.43
N LEU A 177 -16.33 -4.19 3.63
CA LEU A 177 -16.17 -5.12 2.51
C LEU A 177 -15.65 -6.48 2.99
N PRO A 178 -16.14 -7.58 2.38
CA PRO A 178 -15.59 -8.92 2.64
C PRO A 178 -14.18 -9.06 2.03
N LEU A 179 -13.45 -10.05 2.51
CA LEU A 179 -12.14 -10.40 1.95
C LEU A 179 -12.25 -10.98 0.53
N GLY A 180 -11.24 -10.74 -0.30
CA GLY A 180 -10.94 -11.50 -1.51
C GLY A 180 -11.87 -11.31 -2.69
N ASN A 181 -12.93 -10.52 -2.61
CA ASN A 181 -13.89 -10.35 -3.69
C ASN A 181 -13.48 -9.23 -4.69
N ARG A 182 -12.19 -9.21 -5.09
CA ARG A 182 -11.64 -8.24 -6.03
C ARG A 182 -10.79 -8.96 -7.08
N PRO A 183 -11.35 -9.30 -8.25
CA PRO A 183 -10.56 -9.90 -9.31
C PRO A 183 -9.61 -8.85 -9.91
N TYR A 184 -8.34 -9.19 -10.01
CA TYR A 184 -7.33 -8.39 -10.68
C TYR A 184 -6.88 -9.06 -11.98
N ASP A 185 -6.68 -8.26 -13.03
CA ASP A 185 -6.03 -8.69 -14.27
C ASP A 185 -4.53 -8.90 -14.02
N SER A 186 -3.93 -7.96 -13.33
CA SER A 186 -2.52 -7.99 -12.95
C SER A 186 -2.29 -7.17 -11.69
N LEU A 187 -1.23 -7.51 -10.96
CA LEU A 187 -0.78 -6.78 -9.80
C LEU A 187 0.69 -6.42 -9.96
N PHE A 188 1.01 -5.16 -9.68
CA PHE A 188 2.37 -4.63 -9.68
C PHE A 188 2.68 -4.06 -8.30
N GLU A 189 3.91 -4.24 -7.86
CA GLU A 189 4.42 -3.59 -6.67
C GLU A 189 5.75 -2.92 -6.99
N ALA A 190 5.82 -1.60 -6.77
CA ALA A 190 7.07 -0.89 -6.75
C ALA A 190 7.59 -0.89 -5.31
N HIS A 191 8.77 -1.45 -5.10
CA HIS A 191 9.37 -1.55 -3.78
C HIS A 191 10.82 -1.11 -3.79
N ILE A 192 11.33 -0.63 -2.66
CA ILE A 192 12.77 -0.42 -2.50
C ILE A 192 13.49 -1.78 -2.48
N GLU A 193 14.74 -1.81 -2.89
CA GLU A 193 15.51 -3.07 -2.92
C GLU A 193 15.73 -3.67 -1.53
N GLN A 194 15.75 -2.87 -0.49
CA GLN A 194 16.19 -3.25 0.87
C GLN A 194 17.59 -3.85 0.89
N GLY A 195 18.41 -3.45 -0.03
CA GLY A 195 19.77 -3.95 -0.22
C GLY A 195 20.60 -3.06 -1.14
N PRO A 196 21.91 -3.32 -1.29
CA PRO A 196 22.81 -2.45 -2.01
C PRO A 196 23.19 -2.94 -3.43
N ILE A 197 22.52 -3.96 -3.98
CA ILE A 197 22.99 -4.62 -5.21
C ILE A 197 22.74 -3.74 -6.43
N LEU A 198 21.51 -3.21 -6.56
CA LEU A 198 21.16 -2.37 -7.71
C LEU A 198 22.01 -1.09 -7.73
N GLU A 199 22.21 -0.47 -6.57
CA GLU A 199 23.07 0.72 -6.46
C GLU A 199 24.52 0.41 -6.88
N ARG A 200 25.11 -0.67 -6.38
CA ARG A 200 26.49 -1.08 -6.72
C ARG A 200 26.65 -1.43 -8.21
N GLU A 201 25.62 -2.04 -8.78
CA GLU A 201 25.63 -2.43 -10.21
C GLU A 201 25.18 -1.29 -11.13
N GLY A 202 24.75 -0.14 -10.57
CA GLY A 202 24.33 1.02 -11.34
C GLY A 202 22.96 0.87 -12.01
N TYR A 203 22.12 -0.02 -11.54
CA TYR A 203 20.74 -0.19 -12.02
C TYR A 203 19.74 0.64 -11.21
N SER A 204 18.85 1.32 -11.90
CA SER A 204 17.76 2.07 -11.26
C SER A 204 16.57 1.21 -10.88
N VAL A 205 16.37 0.06 -11.57
CA VAL A 205 15.23 -0.84 -11.37
C VAL A 205 15.68 -2.28 -11.58
N GLY A 206 15.18 -3.18 -10.74
CA GLY A 206 15.29 -4.63 -10.90
C GLY A 206 13.91 -5.25 -11.00
N ILE A 207 13.78 -6.29 -11.84
CA ILE A 207 12.55 -7.11 -11.89
C ILE A 207 12.77 -8.32 -11.01
N VAL A 208 11.90 -8.50 -10.01
CA VAL A 208 11.94 -9.67 -9.13
C VAL A 208 11.49 -10.90 -9.92
N THR A 209 12.36 -11.89 -10.04
CA THR A 209 12.09 -13.15 -10.75
C THR A 209 11.92 -14.34 -9.82
N GLY A 210 12.11 -14.15 -8.51
CA GLY A 210 11.94 -15.18 -7.49
C GLY A 210 12.21 -14.64 -6.10
N ASP A 211 11.55 -15.23 -5.11
CA ASP A 211 11.78 -14.94 -3.69
C ASP A 211 12.97 -15.79 -3.20
N ARG A 212 14.01 -15.13 -2.70
CA ARG A 212 15.03 -15.78 -1.88
C ARG A 212 14.69 -15.49 -0.43
N LYS A 213 14.08 -16.44 0.26
CA LYS A 213 14.09 -16.42 1.72
C LYS A 213 15.56 -16.32 2.17
N SER A 214 15.95 -15.16 2.66
CA SER A 214 17.18 -15.05 3.41
C SER A 214 17.01 -15.88 4.68
N VAL A 215 17.63 -17.03 4.72
CA VAL A 215 17.82 -17.79 5.97
C VAL A 215 18.86 -16.98 6.75
N VAL A 216 18.40 -16.24 7.74
CA VAL A 216 19.26 -15.67 8.78
C VAL A 216 19.43 -16.70 9.88
#